data_6b7860c03c26f9dc7770596fa59505cf
#
_entry.id   6b7860c03c26f9dc7770596fa59505cf
#
_cell.length_a   1.000
_cell.length_b   1.000
_cell.length_c   1.000
_cell.angle_alpha   90.00
_cell.angle_beta   90.00
_cell.angle_gamma   90.00
#
_symmetry.space_group_name_H-M   'P 1'
#
loop_
_entity.id
_entity.type
_entity.pdbx_description
1 polymer ?
#
loop_
_entity_poly.entity_id
_entity_poly.type
_entity_poly.pdbx_seq_one_letter_code
_entity_poly.pdbx_strand_id
1 'polypeptide(L)'
;MQSENKILTERIHREFIIAEKHLSRIEECVSLMNNMFPLSTASYSFLSSEEVRLLDQFIFRFSKLQDCLGAKIFRYTLQLLDEDVENAPMRDVLNMLERYNLLPSVQEWMTLRELRNEVAHDYPFEVDDVVESLNHLHEKWELLKVVLFRLKEVYLSNVKG
;
A
#
# COMPACT_ATOMS: atom_id res chain seq x y z
N MET A 1 28.53 9.79 8.61
CA MET A 1 27.36 10.71 8.50
C MET A 1 27.02 11.06 7.05
N GLN A 2 27.79 11.81 6.31
CA GLN A 2 27.46 12.15 4.91
C GLN A 2 27.37 10.93 3.97
N SER A 3 28.23 9.92 4.13
CA SER A 3 28.20 8.71 3.32
C SER A 3 26.99 7.81 3.63
N GLU A 4 26.60 7.74 4.89
CA GLU A 4 25.44 6.94 5.35
C GLU A 4 24.13 7.54 4.85
N ASN A 5 24.00 8.86 4.95
CA ASN A 5 22.83 9.57 4.44
C ASN A 5 22.70 9.41 2.91
N LYS A 6 23.82 9.43 2.19
CA LYS A 6 23.83 9.21 0.74
C LYS A 6 23.36 7.79 0.39
N ILE A 7 23.84 6.78 1.10
CA ILE A 7 23.43 5.38 0.90
C ILE A 7 21.94 5.21 1.18
N LEU A 8 21.46 5.79 2.27
CA LEU A 8 20.05 5.76 2.63
C LEU A 8 19.18 6.41 1.55
N THR A 9 19.59 7.57 1.07
CA THR A 9 18.89 8.32 0.00
C THR A 9 18.82 7.49 -1.30
N GLU A 10 19.90 6.83 -1.67
CA GLU A 10 19.92 5.95 -2.86
C GLU A 10 19.00 4.73 -2.70
N ARG A 11 18.97 4.14 -1.50
CA ARG A 11 18.08 3.00 -1.20
C ARG A 11 16.62 3.39 -1.30
N ILE A 12 16.24 4.48 -0.64
CA ILE A 12 14.85 4.94 -0.65
C ILE A 12 14.41 5.37 -2.05
N HIS A 13 15.30 5.96 -2.83
CA HIS A 13 15.02 6.32 -4.22
C HIS A 13 14.61 5.11 -5.06
N ARG A 14 15.34 4.01 -4.94
CA ARG A 14 15.02 2.75 -5.65
C ARG A 14 13.65 2.20 -5.24
N GLU A 15 13.36 2.24 -3.95
CA GLU A 15 12.06 1.76 -3.45
C GLU A 15 10.90 2.64 -3.93
N PHE A 16 11.08 3.95 -4.05
CA PHE A 16 10.05 4.82 -4.63
C PHE A 16 9.78 4.51 -6.10
N ILE A 17 10.80 4.22 -6.89
CA ILE A 17 10.62 3.81 -8.29
C ILE A 17 9.76 2.54 -8.37
N ILE A 18 10.04 1.55 -7.53
CA ILE A 18 9.28 0.30 -7.46
C ILE A 18 7.84 0.57 -7.00
N ALA A 19 7.67 1.34 -5.94
CA ALA A 19 6.36 1.68 -5.38
C ALA A 19 5.49 2.44 -6.39
N GLU A 20 6.06 3.41 -7.08
CA GLU A 20 5.34 4.20 -8.10
C GLU A 20 4.90 3.33 -9.29
N LYS A 21 5.68 2.33 -9.66
CA LYS A 21 5.29 1.36 -10.68
C LYS A 21 4.07 0.54 -10.23
N HIS A 22 4.07 0.08 -8.99
CA HIS A 22 2.92 -0.65 -8.43
C HIS A 22 1.68 0.25 -8.37
N LEU A 23 1.83 1.49 -7.92
CA LEU A 23 0.73 2.45 -7.87
C LEU A 23 0.14 2.71 -9.27
N SER A 24 1.00 2.92 -10.27
CA SER A 24 0.57 3.12 -11.66
C SER A 24 -0.28 1.95 -12.17
N ARG A 25 0.09 0.72 -11.83
CA ARG A 25 -0.68 -0.48 -12.20
C ARG A 25 -2.00 -0.59 -11.45
N ILE A 26 -2.04 -0.16 -10.19
CA ILE A 26 -3.29 -0.08 -9.42
C ILE A 26 -4.24 0.92 -10.08
N GLU A 27 -3.76 2.12 -10.40
CA GLU A 27 -4.56 3.16 -11.04
C GLU A 27 -5.13 2.71 -12.39
N GLU A 28 -4.34 2.00 -13.18
CA GLU A 28 -4.78 1.41 -14.45
C GLU A 28 -5.90 0.36 -14.22
N CYS A 29 -5.71 -0.55 -13.28
CA CYS A 29 -6.74 -1.54 -12.93
C CYS A 29 -8.03 -0.87 -12.45
N VAL A 30 -7.92 0.09 -11.55
CA VAL A 30 -9.08 0.81 -10.97
C VAL A 30 -9.86 1.52 -12.08
N SER A 31 -9.19 2.16 -13.03
CA SER A 31 -9.85 2.83 -14.14
C SER A 31 -10.66 1.89 -15.03
N LEU A 32 -10.18 0.64 -15.19
CA LEU A 32 -10.82 -0.38 -16.03
C LEU A 32 -11.95 -1.13 -15.30
N MET A 33 -11.94 -1.15 -13.97
CA MET A 33 -12.90 -1.95 -13.21
C MET A 33 -13.87 -1.14 -12.35
N ASN A 34 -13.91 0.19 -12.48
CA ASN A 34 -14.83 1.03 -11.70
C ASN A 34 -16.30 0.64 -11.85
N ASN A 35 -16.70 0.20 -13.07
CA ASN A 35 -18.07 -0.21 -13.33
C ASN A 35 -18.45 -1.55 -12.67
N MET A 36 -17.48 -2.31 -12.18
CA MET A 36 -17.71 -3.56 -11.47
C MET A 36 -18.12 -3.34 -10.01
N PHE A 37 -17.75 -2.20 -9.44
CA PHE A 37 -17.94 -1.90 -8.02
C PHE A 37 -19.12 -0.98 -7.74
N PRO A 38 -19.82 -1.16 -6.60
CA PRO A 38 -19.56 -2.20 -5.62
C PRO A 38 -20.00 -3.59 -6.10
N LEU A 39 -19.23 -4.61 -5.71
CA LEU A 39 -19.58 -5.99 -6.00
C LEU A 39 -20.69 -6.46 -5.06
N SER A 40 -21.58 -7.31 -5.59
CA SER A 40 -22.50 -8.13 -4.81
C SER A 40 -22.12 -9.59 -4.95
N THR A 41 -22.65 -10.45 -4.10
CA THR A 41 -22.46 -11.91 -4.23
C THR A 41 -22.87 -12.40 -5.61
N ALA A 42 -23.99 -11.91 -6.14
CA ALA A 42 -24.47 -12.26 -7.46
C ALA A 42 -23.52 -11.76 -8.57
N SER A 43 -23.14 -10.49 -8.56
CA SER A 43 -22.25 -9.92 -9.58
C SER A 43 -20.86 -10.55 -9.56
N TYR A 44 -20.34 -10.87 -8.38
CA TYR A 44 -19.08 -11.57 -8.22
C TYR A 44 -19.11 -12.96 -8.89
N SER A 45 -20.20 -13.69 -8.75
CA SER A 45 -20.38 -15.01 -9.34
C SER A 45 -20.46 -15.00 -10.88
N PHE A 46 -20.80 -13.85 -11.47
CA PHE A 46 -20.94 -13.68 -12.92
C PHE A 46 -19.78 -12.91 -13.58
N LEU A 47 -18.68 -12.67 -12.85
CA LEU A 47 -17.52 -12.01 -13.42
C LEU A 47 -16.96 -12.81 -14.60
N SER A 48 -16.63 -12.09 -15.67
CA SER A 48 -15.92 -12.66 -16.81
C SER A 48 -14.47 -13.02 -16.45
N SER A 49 -13.85 -13.87 -17.25
CA SER A 49 -12.42 -14.19 -17.06
C SER A 49 -11.52 -12.96 -17.12
N GLU A 50 -11.88 -11.99 -17.95
CA GLU A 50 -11.13 -10.72 -18.02
C GLU A 50 -11.28 -9.87 -16.76
N GLU A 51 -12.51 -9.76 -16.24
CA GLU A 51 -12.78 -9.07 -14.98
C GLU A 51 -12.08 -9.74 -13.79
N VAL A 52 -12.04 -11.07 -13.74
CA VAL A 52 -11.28 -11.80 -12.72
C VAL A 52 -9.79 -11.47 -12.82
N ARG A 53 -9.22 -11.43 -14.02
CA ARG A 53 -7.80 -11.05 -14.20
C ARG A 53 -7.50 -9.63 -13.72
N LEU A 54 -8.43 -8.68 -13.92
CA LEU A 54 -8.29 -7.33 -13.40
C LEU A 54 -8.27 -7.30 -11.88
N LEU A 55 -9.16 -8.06 -11.23
CA LEU A 55 -9.17 -8.19 -9.77
C LEU A 55 -7.88 -8.81 -9.25
N ASP A 56 -7.42 -9.90 -9.89
CA ASP A 56 -6.18 -10.57 -9.51
C ASP A 56 -4.98 -9.61 -9.60
N GLN A 57 -4.91 -8.83 -10.66
CA GLN A 57 -3.85 -7.84 -10.81
C GLN A 57 -3.96 -6.71 -9.79
N PHE A 58 -5.16 -6.23 -9.52
CA PHE A 58 -5.39 -5.21 -8.50
C PHE A 58 -4.91 -5.69 -7.12
N ILE A 59 -5.32 -6.87 -6.69
CA ILE A 59 -4.92 -7.48 -5.41
C ILE A 59 -3.41 -7.67 -5.36
N PHE A 60 -2.80 -8.19 -6.42
CA PHE A 60 -1.37 -8.39 -6.52
C PHE A 60 -0.60 -7.07 -6.36
N ARG A 61 -0.98 -6.05 -7.12
CA ARG A 61 -0.30 -4.75 -7.09
C ARG A 61 -0.55 -3.99 -5.78
N PHE A 62 -1.76 -4.08 -5.24
CA PHE A 62 -2.09 -3.54 -3.92
C PHE A 62 -1.19 -4.16 -2.85
N SER A 63 -1.08 -5.49 -2.84
CA SER A 63 -0.22 -6.22 -1.91
C SER A 63 1.24 -5.83 -2.04
N LYS A 64 1.74 -5.73 -3.27
CA LYS A 64 3.13 -5.34 -3.54
C LYS A 64 3.43 -3.91 -3.10
N LEU A 65 2.53 -2.97 -3.35
CA LEU A 65 2.69 -1.59 -2.90
C LEU A 65 2.68 -1.50 -1.38
N GLN A 66 1.73 -2.14 -0.72
CA GLN A 66 1.64 -2.14 0.74
C GLN A 66 2.88 -2.78 1.38
N ASP A 67 3.39 -3.87 0.83
CA ASP A 67 4.62 -4.52 1.30
C ASP A 67 5.85 -3.64 1.10
N CYS A 68 5.99 -2.99 -0.06
CA CYS A 68 7.07 -2.07 -0.35
C CYS A 68 7.10 -0.89 0.63
N LEU A 69 5.94 -0.30 0.90
CA LEU A 69 5.79 0.76 1.88
C LEU A 69 6.14 0.27 3.29
N GLY A 70 5.51 -0.80 3.74
CA GLY A 70 5.63 -1.31 5.11
C GLY A 70 7.00 -1.90 5.43
N ALA A 71 7.59 -2.66 4.51
CA ALA A 71 8.85 -3.35 4.78
C ALA A 71 10.07 -2.44 4.72
N LYS A 72 10.05 -1.39 3.89
CA LYS A 72 11.25 -0.60 3.61
C LYS A 72 11.03 0.90 3.70
N ILE A 73 10.11 1.47 2.91
CA ILE A 73 9.97 2.93 2.78
C ILE A 73 9.63 3.58 4.13
N PHE A 74 8.78 2.97 4.93
CA PHE A 74 8.43 3.49 6.25
C PHE A 74 9.66 3.71 7.12
N ARG A 75 10.50 2.70 7.26
CA ARG A 75 11.72 2.81 8.09
C ARG A 75 12.73 3.77 7.51
N TYR A 76 12.97 3.71 6.20
CA TYR A 76 13.90 4.62 5.54
C TYR A 76 13.48 6.09 5.68
N THR A 77 12.19 6.38 5.59
CA THR A 77 11.67 7.73 5.76
C THR A 77 11.87 8.22 7.19
N LEU A 78 11.59 7.38 8.19
CA LEU A 78 11.83 7.74 9.60
C LEU A 78 13.32 7.94 9.89
N GLN A 79 14.19 7.12 9.30
CA GLN A 79 15.64 7.32 9.40
C GLN A 79 16.10 8.66 8.78
N LEU A 80 15.47 9.11 7.70
CA LEU A 80 15.72 10.46 7.15
C LEU A 80 15.29 11.57 8.11
N LEU A 81 14.40 11.28 9.05
CA LEU A 81 13.95 12.19 10.11
C LEU A 81 14.75 11.99 11.41
N ASP A 82 15.90 11.34 11.34
CA ASP A 82 16.79 11.04 12.45
C ASP A 82 16.17 10.16 13.56
N GLU A 83 15.16 9.34 13.20
CA GLU A 83 14.57 8.39 14.13
C GLU A 83 15.33 7.04 14.11
N ASP A 84 15.59 6.50 15.30
CA ASP A 84 16.19 5.17 15.45
C ASP A 84 15.10 4.09 15.41
N VAL A 85 14.88 3.53 14.22
CA VAL A 85 13.82 2.55 13.98
C VAL A 85 14.32 1.22 13.43
N GLU A 86 15.63 1.01 13.36
CA GLU A 86 16.21 -0.20 12.73
C GLU A 86 15.67 -1.48 13.38
N ASN A 87 15.57 -1.49 14.70
CA ASN A 87 15.09 -2.64 15.48
C ASN A 87 13.72 -2.39 16.13
N ALA A 88 13.04 -1.30 15.79
CA ALA A 88 11.73 -0.98 16.36
C ALA A 88 10.66 -1.96 15.87
N PRO A 89 9.73 -2.41 16.75
CA PRO A 89 8.58 -3.18 16.31
C PRO A 89 7.74 -2.41 15.27
N MET A 90 7.11 -3.13 14.35
CA MET A 90 6.30 -2.50 13.30
C MET A 90 5.21 -1.59 13.88
N ARG A 91 4.62 -1.97 15.00
CA ARG A 91 3.60 -1.15 15.67
C ARG A 91 4.13 0.24 16.03
N ASP A 92 5.36 0.31 16.55
CA ASP A 92 5.99 1.58 16.92
C ASP A 92 6.31 2.42 15.68
N VAL A 93 6.77 1.78 14.62
CA VAL A 93 7.00 2.42 13.31
C VAL A 93 5.70 3.05 12.78
N LEU A 94 4.60 2.33 12.79
CA LEU A 94 3.30 2.83 12.33
C LEU A 94 2.80 3.99 13.20
N ASN A 95 2.97 3.90 14.52
CA ASN A 95 2.59 4.97 15.45
C ASN A 95 3.42 6.24 15.22
N MET A 96 4.72 6.10 14.96
CA MET A 96 5.57 7.24 14.61
C MET A 96 5.11 7.91 13.32
N LEU A 97 4.83 7.12 12.28
CA LEU A 97 4.34 7.65 11.01
C LEU A 97 3.02 8.41 11.16
N GLU A 98 2.12 7.91 12.00
CA GLU A 98 0.85 8.61 12.30
C GLU A 98 1.12 9.93 13.02
N ARG A 99 2.03 9.97 13.99
CA ARG A 99 2.43 11.20 14.69
C ARG A 99 3.07 12.23 13.76
N TYR A 100 3.86 11.79 12.78
CA TYR A 100 4.42 12.65 11.74
C TYR A 100 3.43 13.05 10.65
N ASN A 101 2.20 12.58 10.74
CA ASN A 101 1.17 12.82 9.73
C ASN A 101 1.51 12.23 8.36
N LEU A 102 2.33 11.20 8.33
CA LEU A 102 2.72 10.47 7.13
C LEU A 102 1.79 9.30 6.84
N LEU A 103 1.15 8.78 7.89
CA LEU A 103 0.14 7.75 7.82
C LEU A 103 -1.15 8.31 8.44
N PRO A 104 -2.26 8.42 7.68
CA PRO A 104 -3.50 9.00 8.21
C PRO A 104 -4.12 8.21 9.35
N SER A 105 -4.04 6.86 9.31
CA SER A 105 -4.61 5.99 10.32
C SER A 105 -3.86 4.67 10.37
N VAL A 106 -3.30 4.35 11.53
CA VAL A 106 -2.68 3.03 11.79
C VAL A 106 -3.74 1.93 11.71
N GLN A 107 -4.91 2.17 12.27
CA GLN A 107 -6.00 1.18 12.26
C GLN A 107 -6.44 0.85 10.84
N GLU A 108 -6.64 1.84 9.99
CA GLU A 108 -7.05 1.60 8.60
C GLU A 108 -5.96 0.88 7.81
N TRP A 109 -4.68 1.23 8.01
CA TRP A 109 -3.56 0.53 7.41
C TRP A 109 -3.57 -0.97 7.77
N MET A 110 -3.76 -1.28 9.05
CA MET A 110 -3.81 -2.67 9.53
C MET A 110 -5.02 -3.42 8.99
N THR A 111 -6.18 -2.76 8.95
CA THR A 111 -7.41 -3.33 8.38
C THR A 111 -7.20 -3.70 6.91
N LEU A 112 -6.66 -2.79 6.12
CA LEU A 112 -6.39 -3.06 4.69
C LEU A 112 -5.40 -4.21 4.51
N ARG A 113 -4.40 -4.32 5.40
CA ARG A 113 -3.44 -5.42 5.36
C ARG A 113 -4.10 -6.78 5.64
N GLU A 114 -4.98 -6.83 6.63
CA GLU A 114 -5.73 -8.05 6.95
C GLU A 114 -6.65 -8.46 5.80
N LEU A 115 -7.42 -7.53 5.26
CA LEU A 115 -8.35 -7.78 4.16
C LEU A 115 -7.62 -8.27 2.90
N ARG A 116 -6.51 -7.63 2.54
CA ARG A 116 -5.74 -8.05 1.37
C ARG A 116 -5.13 -9.45 1.56
N ASN A 117 -4.73 -9.81 2.78
CA ASN A 117 -4.23 -11.14 3.09
C ASN A 117 -5.33 -12.19 2.95
N GLU A 118 -6.53 -11.91 3.44
CA GLU A 118 -7.68 -12.79 3.29
C GLU A 118 -8.00 -13.06 1.82
N VAL A 119 -8.06 -12.01 1.01
CA VAL A 119 -8.37 -12.13 -0.42
C VAL A 119 -7.24 -12.79 -1.20
N ALA A 120 -5.98 -12.50 -0.86
CA ALA A 120 -4.82 -13.05 -1.56
C ALA A 120 -4.59 -14.55 -1.30
N HIS A 121 -5.06 -15.06 -0.18
CA HIS A 121 -4.92 -16.48 0.18
C HIS A 121 -6.01 -17.40 -0.41
N ASP A 122 -6.93 -16.81 -1.16
CA ASP A 122 -7.98 -17.56 -1.89
C ASP A 122 -8.73 -18.57 -1.00
N TYR A 123 -9.22 -18.11 0.14
CA TYR A 123 -10.08 -18.88 1.01
C TYR A 123 -11.55 -18.60 0.66
N PRO A 124 -12.15 -19.40 -0.24
CA PRO A 124 -13.47 -19.11 -0.78
C PRO A 124 -14.62 -19.62 0.09
N PHE A 125 -14.40 -19.82 1.38
CA PHE A 125 -15.41 -20.43 2.22
C PHE A 125 -16.63 -19.54 2.46
N GLU A 126 -16.42 -18.22 2.41
CA GLU A 126 -17.48 -17.24 2.60
C GLU A 126 -17.41 -16.18 1.48
N VAL A 127 -18.17 -16.39 0.42
CA VAL A 127 -18.19 -15.47 -0.75
C VAL A 127 -18.57 -14.06 -0.34
N ASP A 128 -19.51 -13.92 0.62
CA ASP A 128 -19.92 -12.61 1.13
C ASP A 128 -18.76 -11.86 1.77
N ASP A 129 -17.91 -12.55 2.52
CA ASP A 129 -16.73 -11.95 3.16
C ASP A 129 -15.69 -11.50 2.12
N VAL A 130 -15.49 -12.29 1.07
CA VAL A 130 -14.59 -11.92 -0.04
C VAL A 130 -15.11 -10.67 -0.76
N VAL A 131 -16.38 -10.61 -1.05
CA VAL A 131 -17.03 -9.47 -1.71
C VAL A 131 -16.91 -8.21 -0.85
N GLU A 132 -17.19 -8.30 0.43
CA GLU A 132 -17.03 -7.18 1.37
C GLU A 132 -15.58 -6.69 1.44
N SER A 133 -14.63 -7.62 1.53
CA SER A 133 -13.20 -7.29 1.55
C SER A 133 -12.74 -6.61 0.26
N LEU A 134 -13.16 -7.11 -0.90
CA LEU A 134 -12.85 -6.50 -2.20
C LEU A 134 -13.42 -5.09 -2.32
N ASN A 135 -14.67 -4.91 -1.91
CA ASN A 135 -15.31 -3.59 -1.92
C ASN A 135 -14.55 -2.60 -1.01
N HIS A 136 -14.12 -3.03 0.17
CA HIS A 136 -13.36 -2.19 1.09
C HIS A 136 -11.99 -1.81 0.51
N LEU A 137 -11.26 -2.77 -0.07
CA LEU A 137 -9.97 -2.52 -0.71
C LEU A 137 -10.12 -1.55 -1.89
N HIS A 138 -11.15 -1.72 -2.71
CA HIS A 138 -11.44 -0.82 -3.82
C HIS A 138 -11.82 0.59 -3.36
N GLU A 139 -12.59 0.71 -2.30
CA GLU A 139 -12.98 2.01 -1.74
C GLU A 139 -11.78 2.76 -1.14
N LYS A 140 -10.82 2.03 -0.54
CA LYS A 140 -9.74 2.60 0.26
C LYS A 140 -8.34 2.54 -0.38
N TRP A 141 -8.21 2.08 -1.61
CA TRP A 141 -6.89 1.95 -2.26
C TRP A 141 -6.11 3.27 -2.32
N GLU A 142 -6.82 4.40 -2.40
CA GLU A 142 -6.18 5.73 -2.45
C GLU A 142 -5.42 6.08 -1.17
N LEU A 143 -5.68 5.40 -0.06
CA LEU A 143 -4.87 5.54 1.15
C LEU A 143 -3.39 5.26 0.88
N LEU A 144 -3.10 4.21 0.11
CA LEU A 144 -1.72 3.86 -0.28
C LEU A 144 -1.08 4.97 -1.11
N LYS A 145 -1.83 5.59 -2.00
CA LYS A 145 -1.38 6.72 -2.81
C LYS A 145 -1.04 7.95 -1.95
N VAL A 146 -1.93 8.30 -1.03
CA VAL A 146 -1.72 9.42 -0.09
C VAL A 146 -0.48 9.17 0.76
N VAL A 147 -0.33 7.98 1.31
CA VAL A 147 0.84 7.60 2.12
C VAL A 147 2.11 7.71 1.30
N LEU A 148 2.14 7.14 0.10
CA LEU A 148 3.30 7.18 -0.78
C LEU A 148 3.73 8.62 -1.08
N PHE A 149 2.80 9.50 -1.40
CA PHE A 149 3.10 10.90 -1.70
C PHE A 149 3.62 11.67 -0.50
N ARG A 150 3.06 11.47 0.68
CA ARG A 150 3.55 12.11 1.92
C ARG A 150 4.98 11.67 2.25
N LEU A 151 5.27 10.38 2.12
CA LEU A 151 6.63 9.85 2.32
C LEU A 151 7.61 10.40 1.29
N LYS A 152 7.19 10.52 0.04
CA LYS A 152 8.01 11.08 -1.03
C LYS A 152 8.32 12.55 -0.82
N GLU A 153 7.41 13.33 -0.28
CA GLU A 153 7.67 14.75 0.10
C GLU A 153 8.79 14.86 1.12
N VAL A 154 8.82 13.99 2.13
CA VAL A 154 9.93 13.94 3.11
C VAL A 154 11.25 13.66 2.40
N TYR A 155 11.27 12.65 1.54
CA TYR A 155 12.46 12.30 0.76
C TYR A 155 12.94 13.46 -0.09
N LEU A 156 12.06 14.10 -0.86
CA LEU A 156 12.41 15.22 -1.73
C LEU A 156 12.94 16.43 -0.95
N SER A 157 12.40 16.70 0.22
CA SER A 157 12.87 17.78 1.11
C SER A 157 14.29 17.50 1.62
N ASN A 158 14.63 16.24 1.88
CA ASN A 158 15.97 15.85 2.33
C ASN A 158 17.01 15.86 1.20
N VAL A 159 16.61 15.57 -0.04
CA VAL A 159 17.53 15.59 -1.20
C VAL A 159 17.87 17.01 -1.63
N LYS A 160 16.98 17.98 -1.42
CA LYS A 160 17.18 19.39 -1.78
C LYS A 160 18.02 20.18 -0.76
N GLY A 161 18.16 19.67 0.43
CA GLY A 161 19.01 20.22 1.48
C GLY A 161 20.41 19.64 1.43
#